data_2a6af8f81b432312ef273e11482f9f87
#
_entry.id   2a6af8f81b432312ef273e11482f9f87
#
_cell.length_a   1.000
_cell.length_b   1.000
_cell.length_c   1.000
_cell.angle_alpha   90.00
_cell.angle_beta   90.00
_cell.angle_gamma   90.00
#
_symmetry.space_group_name_H-M   'P 1'
#
loop_
_entity.id
_entity.type
_entity.pdbx_description
1 polymer ?
#
loop_
_entity_poly.entity_id
_entity_poly.type
_entity_poly.pdbx_seq_one_letter_code
_entity_poly.pdbx_strand_id
1 'polypeptide(L)'
;MNTYTTPRPSGPRTPLFLSFADRVGAFLSRWSHAEAAGGIVLLLAAAAALLWANSGWAGAYEALWHTPLSLGLGPWQLSQSLHFWVNDALMSVFFLVVGMEIRREMHSGALAQPRQALLPVMAALGGVVAPALIFLAFNAAPPLRNGWAVPTATDIAFAMGVLALLGRGLPPALRVFLLALAIIDDLVAVLIIALFYSGGLQWSQLLVAAAGLAGVFLLQSLGVRRAWAYVLPGAVLWWGIWQTGAHPTLAGVVLGLVTPVHALAGRESAAPVERVQADLHPWVAFGVMPLFALANAGVPLQGAGTAGIDVAGTSAVMWGVALALVLGKPLGVLLSCWLAVRLRMCALPPGMGWGDALLAGLLAGIGFTMAIFIATLAFDSEALLNAAKLGVLMASATAAVLGLAWGLVLRRRHAAAATVQPA
;
A
#
# COMPACT_ATOMS: atom_id res chain seq x y z
N MET A 1 48.24 55.21 -15.08
CA MET A 1 48.27 53.90 -14.41
C MET A 1 46.92 53.29 -14.53
N ASN A 2 46.75 52.44 -15.58
CA ASN A 2 45.49 51.73 -15.85
C ASN A 2 45.61 50.32 -15.30
N THR A 3 44.83 50.02 -14.27
CA THR A 3 44.68 48.66 -13.74
C THR A 3 43.58 47.92 -14.50
N TYR A 4 43.98 47.02 -15.42
CA TYR A 4 43.08 46.06 -16.04
C TYR A 4 42.65 44.99 -15.01
N THR A 5 41.36 44.97 -14.66
CA THR A 5 40.76 43.86 -13.96
C THR A 5 40.37 42.78 -14.93
N THR A 6 41.02 41.61 -14.87
CA THR A 6 40.66 40.42 -15.64
C THR A 6 39.35 39.82 -15.10
N PRO A 7 38.39 39.43 -15.94
CA PRO A 7 37.18 38.72 -15.48
C PRO A 7 37.54 37.30 -15.04
N ARG A 8 37.04 36.90 -13.86
CA ARG A 8 37.11 35.51 -13.38
C ARG A 8 36.39 34.56 -14.31
N PRO A 9 36.93 33.37 -14.63
CA PRO A 9 36.25 32.39 -15.45
C PRO A 9 35.04 31.86 -14.68
N SER A 10 33.89 31.92 -15.32
CA SER A 10 32.66 31.25 -14.87
C SER A 10 32.90 29.74 -14.86
N GLY A 11 32.88 29.12 -13.68
CA GLY A 11 32.96 27.67 -13.54
C GLY A 11 31.82 26.95 -14.31
N PRO A 12 32.01 25.69 -14.67
CA PRO A 12 31.04 24.96 -15.47
C PRO A 12 29.70 24.90 -14.72
N ARG A 13 28.67 25.42 -15.36
CA ARG A 13 27.28 25.27 -14.88
C ARG A 13 26.95 23.77 -14.94
N THR A 14 26.91 23.10 -13.80
CA THR A 14 26.37 21.75 -13.69
C THR A 14 24.97 21.76 -14.28
N PRO A 15 24.65 20.88 -15.26
CA PRO A 15 23.33 20.84 -15.83
C PRO A 15 22.29 20.51 -14.75
N LEU A 16 21.17 21.22 -14.76
CA LEU A 16 20.05 21.09 -13.80
C LEU A 16 19.59 19.63 -13.60
N PHE A 17 19.81 18.79 -14.60
CA PHE A 17 19.49 17.36 -14.62
C PHE A 17 20.30 16.53 -13.60
N LEU A 18 21.58 16.84 -13.39
CA LEU A 18 22.43 16.13 -12.42
C LEU A 18 22.03 16.47 -10.98
N SER A 19 21.61 17.71 -10.71
CA SER A 19 21.16 18.12 -9.37
C SER A 19 19.81 17.50 -8.97
N PHE A 20 18.97 17.14 -9.93
CA PHE A 20 17.70 16.44 -9.67
C PHE A 20 17.95 14.95 -9.39
N ALA A 21 18.78 14.29 -10.21
CA ALA A 21 19.16 12.90 -10.02
C ALA A 21 19.88 12.67 -8.67
N ASP A 22 20.77 13.60 -8.27
CA ASP A 22 21.45 13.53 -6.98
C ASP A 22 20.53 13.76 -5.78
N ARG A 23 19.54 14.65 -5.90
CA ARG A 23 18.52 14.86 -4.84
C ARG A 23 17.58 13.65 -4.72
N VAL A 24 17.14 13.10 -5.85
CA VAL A 24 16.33 11.88 -5.89
C VAL A 24 17.14 10.71 -5.32
N GLY A 25 18.42 10.57 -5.68
CA GLY A 25 19.31 9.54 -5.14
C GLY A 25 19.53 9.65 -3.63
N ALA A 26 19.74 10.86 -3.10
CA ALA A 26 19.92 11.12 -1.67
C ALA A 26 18.59 10.92 -0.89
N PHE A 27 17.47 11.30 -1.46
CA PHE A 27 16.15 11.05 -0.91
C PHE A 27 15.86 9.55 -0.84
N LEU A 28 16.03 8.81 -1.96
CA LEU A 28 15.83 7.37 -2.05
C LEU A 28 16.74 6.57 -1.11
N SER A 29 18.00 7.00 -0.88
CA SER A 29 18.92 6.29 0.02
C SER A 29 18.53 6.42 1.50
N ARG A 30 18.01 7.56 1.93
CA ARG A 30 17.52 7.78 3.31
C ARG A 30 16.25 6.96 3.58
N TRP A 31 15.34 6.87 2.60
CA TRP A 31 14.08 6.14 2.73
C TRP A 31 14.27 4.63 2.66
N SER A 32 15.21 4.14 1.85
CA SER A 32 15.45 2.69 1.71
C SER A 32 15.84 1.97 3.01
N HIS A 33 16.54 2.65 3.92
CA HIS A 33 16.85 2.08 5.23
C HIS A 33 15.64 2.08 6.17
N ALA A 34 14.79 3.11 6.11
CA ALA A 34 13.57 3.19 6.91
C ALA A 34 12.51 2.19 6.41
N GLU A 35 12.33 2.04 5.10
CA GLU A 35 11.42 1.07 4.49
C GLU A 35 11.81 -0.38 4.81
N ALA A 36 13.10 -0.72 4.69
CA ALA A 36 13.58 -2.04 5.04
C ALA A 36 13.36 -2.35 6.53
N ALA A 37 13.63 -1.38 7.42
CA ALA A 37 13.40 -1.53 8.85
C ALA A 37 11.92 -1.69 9.19
N GLY A 38 11.04 -0.88 8.56
CA GLY A 38 9.57 -1.00 8.70
C GLY A 38 9.06 -2.38 8.28
N GLY A 39 9.53 -2.90 7.13
CA GLY A 39 9.19 -4.24 6.66
C GLY A 39 9.64 -5.35 7.63
N ILE A 40 10.81 -5.21 8.26
CA ILE A 40 11.29 -6.18 9.26
C ILE A 40 10.41 -6.14 10.51
N VAL A 41 10.08 -4.95 11.03
CA VAL A 41 9.21 -4.80 12.21
C VAL A 41 7.82 -5.37 11.93
N LEU A 42 7.30 -5.13 10.73
CA LEU A 42 6.03 -5.68 10.26
C LEU A 42 6.04 -7.21 10.26
N LEU A 43 7.09 -7.84 9.71
CA LEU A 43 7.26 -9.29 9.71
C LEU A 43 7.38 -9.87 11.12
N LEU A 44 8.12 -9.21 12.01
CA LEU A 44 8.26 -9.63 13.40
C LEU A 44 6.91 -9.56 14.13
N ALA A 45 6.11 -8.51 13.88
CA ALA A 45 4.78 -8.38 14.44
C ALA A 45 3.84 -9.50 13.97
N ALA A 46 3.88 -9.84 12.66
CA ALA A 46 3.10 -10.94 12.11
C ALA A 46 3.53 -12.30 12.65
N ALA A 47 4.83 -12.55 12.74
CA ALA A 47 5.37 -13.77 13.31
C ALA A 47 4.97 -13.90 14.81
N ALA A 48 5.04 -12.80 15.56
CA ALA A 48 4.60 -12.76 16.96
C ALA A 48 3.10 -13.07 17.08
N ALA A 49 2.25 -12.49 16.20
CA ALA A 49 0.82 -12.76 16.18
C ALA A 49 0.54 -14.25 15.91
N LEU A 50 1.19 -14.81 14.89
CA LEU A 50 1.00 -16.20 14.49
C LEU A 50 1.46 -17.17 15.61
N LEU A 51 2.62 -16.90 16.21
CA LEU A 51 3.12 -17.69 17.35
C LEU A 51 2.19 -17.58 18.57
N TRP A 52 1.74 -16.37 18.89
CA TRP A 52 0.87 -16.16 20.05
C TRP A 52 -0.49 -16.84 19.87
N ALA A 53 -1.13 -16.67 18.71
CA ALA A 53 -2.42 -17.29 18.40
C ALA A 53 -2.37 -18.84 18.35
N ASN A 54 -1.17 -19.44 18.19
CA ASN A 54 -0.97 -20.90 18.15
C ASN A 54 -0.25 -21.45 19.39
N SER A 55 -0.08 -20.63 20.44
CA SER A 55 0.51 -21.02 21.70
C SER A 55 -0.57 -21.42 22.71
N GLY A 56 -0.14 -21.92 23.87
CA GLY A 56 -1.05 -22.12 25.02
C GLY A 56 -1.74 -20.86 25.55
N TRP A 57 -1.38 -19.69 25.02
CA TRP A 57 -1.92 -18.36 25.36
C TRP A 57 -2.85 -17.80 24.27
N ALA A 58 -3.34 -18.64 23.36
CA ALA A 58 -4.25 -18.23 22.28
C ALA A 58 -5.50 -17.51 22.81
N GLY A 59 -6.09 -18.00 23.92
CA GLY A 59 -7.24 -17.34 24.53
C GLY A 59 -6.94 -15.91 25.03
N ALA A 60 -5.70 -15.64 25.47
CA ALA A 60 -5.30 -14.29 25.86
C ALA A 60 -5.15 -13.36 24.64
N TYR A 61 -4.69 -13.90 23.49
CA TYR A 61 -4.63 -13.18 22.22
C TYR A 61 -6.03 -12.74 21.77
N GLU A 62 -6.99 -13.67 21.75
CA GLU A 62 -8.37 -13.35 21.37
C GLU A 62 -9.03 -12.36 22.34
N ALA A 63 -8.89 -12.60 23.66
CA ALA A 63 -9.44 -11.72 24.68
C ALA A 63 -8.93 -10.29 24.55
N LEU A 64 -7.64 -10.10 24.21
CA LEU A 64 -7.05 -8.78 24.02
C LEU A 64 -7.77 -8.03 22.90
N TRP A 65 -7.91 -8.62 21.72
CA TRP A 65 -8.48 -7.95 20.55
C TRP A 65 -10.00 -7.74 20.66
N HIS A 66 -10.70 -8.56 21.45
CA HIS A 66 -12.13 -8.41 21.72
C HIS A 66 -12.42 -7.50 22.94
N THR A 67 -11.39 -7.03 23.65
CA THR A 67 -11.58 -6.09 24.77
C THR A 67 -12.26 -4.83 24.29
N PRO A 68 -13.41 -4.43 24.87
CA PRO A 68 -14.12 -3.22 24.49
C PRO A 68 -13.37 -1.98 24.98
N LEU A 69 -13.07 -1.05 24.07
CA LEU A 69 -12.56 0.27 24.38
C LEU A 69 -13.65 1.30 24.09
N SER A 70 -14.10 1.97 25.15
CA SER A 70 -15.16 2.97 25.09
C SER A 70 -14.55 4.37 25.09
N LEU A 71 -14.80 5.14 24.03
CA LEU A 71 -14.44 6.56 23.91
C LEU A 71 -15.71 7.39 23.82
N GLY A 72 -15.81 8.45 24.62
CA GLY A 72 -16.95 9.35 24.55
C GLY A 72 -17.18 10.18 25.81
N LEU A 73 -18.13 11.09 25.73
CA LEU A 73 -18.53 11.99 26.79
C LEU A 73 -20.07 11.91 26.98
N GLY A 74 -20.50 11.50 28.17
CA GLY A 74 -21.92 11.40 28.51
C GLY A 74 -22.70 10.42 27.61
N PRO A 75 -23.80 10.84 26.97
CA PRO A 75 -24.62 9.96 26.13
C PRO A 75 -23.95 9.59 24.78
N TRP A 76 -22.87 10.25 24.43
CA TRP A 76 -22.11 10.03 23.20
C TRP A 76 -20.92 9.11 23.48
N GLN A 77 -21.18 7.80 23.60
CA GLN A 77 -20.16 6.79 23.82
C GLN A 77 -20.07 5.84 22.61
N LEU A 78 -18.87 5.71 22.07
CA LEU A 78 -18.52 4.69 21.08
C LEU A 78 -17.76 3.59 21.82
N SER A 79 -18.41 2.45 22.04
CA SER A 79 -17.79 1.26 22.63
C SER A 79 -17.59 0.23 21.55
N GLN A 80 -16.32 -0.03 21.18
CA GLN A 80 -15.95 -0.96 20.14
C GLN A 80 -14.74 -1.78 20.59
N SER A 81 -14.52 -2.96 19.99
CA SER A 81 -13.37 -3.80 20.30
C SER A 81 -12.05 -3.11 19.90
N LEU A 82 -10.93 -3.52 20.54
CA LEU A 82 -9.60 -3.07 20.11
C LEU A 82 -9.33 -3.41 18.64
N HIS A 83 -9.83 -4.55 18.18
CA HIS A 83 -9.76 -4.97 16.79
C HIS A 83 -10.40 -3.94 15.84
N PHE A 84 -11.59 -3.41 16.17
CA PHE A 84 -12.23 -2.34 15.43
C PHE A 84 -11.37 -1.05 15.41
N TRP A 85 -10.81 -0.65 16.57
CA TRP A 85 -9.97 0.55 16.62
C TRP A 85 -8.72 0.44 15.78
N VAL A 86 -8.14 -0.75 15.70
CA VAL A 86 -6.97 -1.00 14.84
C VAL A 86 -7.39 -1.00 13.36
N ASN A 87 -8.44 -1.73 13.01
CA ASN A 87 -8.82 -1.95 11.61
C ASN A 87 -9.50 -0.73 10.95
N ASP A 88 -10.19 0.09 11.74
CA ASP A 88 -10.96 1.20 11.20
C ASP A 88 -10.35 2.56 11.54
N ALA A 89 -9.97 2.80 12.81
CA ALA A 89 -9.41 4.11 13.17
C ALA A 89 -7.93 4.23 12.80
N LEU A 90 -7.07 3.26 13.17
CA LEU A 90 -5.65 3.34 12.83
C LEU A 90 -5.41 3.15 11.33
N MET A 91 -6.15 2.26 10.67
CA MET A 91 -6.05 2.10 9.23
C MET A 91 -6.52 3.34 8.48
N SER A 92 -7.43 4.17 9.04
CA SER A 92 -7.75 5.48 8.45
C SER A 92 -6.54 6.41 8.39
N VAL A 93 -5.62 6.34 9.38
CA VAL A 93 -4.35 7.10 9.34
C VAL A 93 -3.42 6.55 8.26
N PHE A 94 -3.35 5.22 8.09
CA PHE A 94 -2.63 4.61 6.97
C PHE A 94 -3.18 5.09 5.63
N PHE A 95 -4.49 5.01 5.43
CA PHE A 95 -5.13 5.45 4.18
C PHE A 95 -5.07 6.98 3.98
N LEU A 96 -4.91 7.78 5.03
CA LEU A 96 -4.58 9.20 4.92
C LEU A 96 -3.21 9.39 4.25
N VAL A 97 -2.20 8.62 4.68
CA VAL A 97 -0.86 8.67 4.07
C VAL A 97 -0.91 8.18 2.62
N VAL A 98 -1.61 7.08 2.34
CA VAL A 98 -1.82 6.57 0.97
C VAL A 98 -2.53 7.62 0.09
N GLY A 99 -3.59 8.25 0.58
CA GLY A 99 -4.29 9.31 -0.15
C GLY A 99 -3.40 10.52 -0.45
N MET A 100 -2.54 10.92 0.49
CA MET A 100 -1.53 11.97 0.26
C MET A 100 -0.47 11.53 -0.75
N GLU A 101 -0.07 10.26 -0.74
CA GLU A 101 0.88 9.70 -1.70
C GLU A 101 0.31 9.70 -3.11
N ILE A 102 -0.92 9.22 -3.29
CA ILE A 102 -1.66 9.29 -4.55
C ILE A 102 -1.74 10.75 -5.03
N ARG A 103 -2.10 11.67 -4.15
CA ARG A 103 -2.21 13.10 -4.46
C ARG A 103 -0.90 13.70 -4.95
N ARG A 104 0.20 13.37 -4.28
CA ARG A 104 1.56 13.80 -4.64
C ARG A 104 1.98 13.22 -5.99
N GLU A 105 1.81 11.92 -6.20
CA GLU A 105 2.18 11.25 -7.44
C GLU A 105 1.40 11.76 -8.65
N MET A 106 0.13 12.08 -8.49
CA MET A 106 -0.71 12.68 -9.54
C MET A 106 -0.26 14.10 -9.91
N HIS A 107 0.39 14.82 -8.99
CA HIS A 107 0.74 16.25 -9.22
C HIS A 107 2.20 16.46 -9.63
N SER A 108 3.13 15.76 -8.97
CA SER A 108 4.58 15.99 -9.13
C SER A 108 5.38 14.70 -9.35
N GLY A 109 4.74 13.52 -9.34
CA GLY A 109 5.38 12.23 -9.45
C GLY A 109 5.29 11.58 -10.83
N ALA A 110 5.47 10.25 -10.85
CA ALA A 110 5.44 9.43 -12.07
C ALA A 110 4.06 9.45 -12.77
N LEU A 111 2.98 9.66 -12.01
CA LEU A 111 1.61 9.71 -12.54
C LEU A 111 1.23 11.08 -13.12
N ALA A 112 2.03 12.11 -12.90
CA ALA A 112 1.77 13.46 -13.45
C ALA A 112 1.90 13.52 -14.97
N GLN A 113 2.67 12.61 -15.58
CA GLN A 113 2.87 12.55 -17.01
C GLN A 113 2.19 11.31 -17.60
N PRO A 114 1.13 11.46 -18.44
CA PRO A 114 0.36 10.33 -18.96
C PRO A 114 1.18 9.27 -19.68
N ARG A 115 2.23 9.69 -20.42
CA ARG A 115 3.12 8.76 -21.13
C ARG A 115 3.97 7.88 -20.19
N GLN A 116 4.37 8.42 -19.04
CA GLN A 116 5.16 7.67 -18.05
C GLN A 116 4.25 6.83 -17.14
N ALA A 117 3.05 7.31 -16.87
CA ALA A 117 2.05 6.61 -16.06
C ALA A 117 1.46 5.38 -16.77
N LEU A 118 1.44 5.37 -18.12
CA LEU A 118 0.68 4.36 -18.87
C LEU A 118 1.16 2.93 -18.59
N LEU A 119 2.48 2.69 -18.53
CA LEU A 119 3.01 1.34 -18.26
C LEU A 119 2.66 0.84 -16.85
N PRO A 120 2.89 1.60 -15.75
CA PRO A 120 2.41 1.23 -14.42
C PRO A 120 0.89 1.02 -14.33
N VAL A 121 0.09 1.86 -15.01
CA VAL A 121 -1.38 1.71 -15.05
C VAL A 121 -1.78 0.39 -15.71
N MET A 122 -1.20 0.07 -16.87
CA MET A 122 -1.47 -1.22 -17.54
C MET A 122 -1.03 -2.40 -16.70
N ALA A 123 0.12 -2.28 -16.04
CA ALA A 123 0.63 -3.30 -15.12
C ALA A 123 -0.31 -3.52 -13.93
N ALA A 124 -0.81 -2.45 -13.31
CA ALA A 124 -1.77 -2.52 -12.21
C ALA A 124 -3.10 -3.13 -12.65
N LEU A 125 -3.64 -2.72 -13.80
CA LEU A 125 -4.87 -3.31 -14.34
C LEU A 125 -4.72 -4.82 -14.56
N GLY A 126 -3.61 -5.26 -15.16
CA GLY A 126 -3.33 -6.69 -15.30
C GLY A 126 -3.12 -7.39 -13.96
N GLY A 127 -2.42 -6.71 -13.03
CA GLY A 127 -2.19 -7.17 -11.66
C GLY A 127 -3.45 -7.24 -10.79
N VAL A 128 -4.54 -6.59 -11.18
CA VAL A 128 -5.87 -6.70 -10.53
C VAL A 128 -6.74 -7.75 -11.24
N VAL A 129 -6.83 -7.67 -12.56
CA VAL A 129 -7.74 -8.53 -13.34
C VAL A 129 -7.32 -10.00 -13.30
N ALA A 130 -6.05 -10.31 -13.50
CA ALA A 130 -5.60 -11.70 -13.55
C ALA A 130 -5.78 -12.44 -12.20
N PRO A 131 -5.36 -11.88 -11.03
CA PRO A 131 -5.64 -12.52 -9.75
C PRO A 131 -7.12 -12.65 -9.45
N ALA A 132 -7.94 -11.64 -9.76
CA ALA A 132 -9.38 -11.70 -9.58
C ALA A 132 -10.01 -12.85 -10.38
N LEU A 133 -9.64 -13.02 -11.65
CA LEU A 133 -10.12 -14.10 -12.49
C LEU A 133 -9.67 -15.48 -12.00
N ILE A 134 -8.41 -15.61 -11.56
CA ILE A 134 -7.92 -16.87 -10.98
C ILE A 134 -8.69 -17.19 -9.71
N PHE A 135 -8.88 -16.25 -8.81
CA PHE A 135 -9.65 -16.46 -7.59
C PHE A 135 -11.09 -16.91 -7.89
N LEU A 136 -11.77 -16.24 -8.82
CA LEU A 136 -13.14 -16.56 -9.23
C LEU A 136 -13.24 -17.92 -9.91
N ALA A 137 -12.19 -18.39 -10.60
CA ALA A 137 -12.16 -19.73 -11.18
C ALA A 137 -12.24 -20.84 -10.12
N PHE A 138 -11.69 -20.60 -8.91
CA PHE A 138 -11.78 -21.53 -7.78
C PHE A 138 -13.04 -21.29 -6.92
N ASN A 139 -13.55 -20.05 -6.88
CA ASN A 139 -14.53 -19.56 -5.93
C ASN A 139 -15.71 -18.83 -6.62
N ALA A 140 -16.38 -19.49 -7.58
CA ALA A 140 -17.44 -18.86 -8.38
C ALA A 140 -18.74 -18.60 -7.61
N ALA A 141 -19.04 -19.39 -6.57
CA ALA A 141 -20.32 -19.35 -5.86
C ALA A 141 -20.27 -18.45 -4.61
N PRO A 142 -21.38 -17.75 -4.26
CA PRO A 142 -21.50 -17.09 -2.97
C PRO A 142 -21.49 -18.10 -1.81
N PRO A 143 -20.95 -17.77 -0.62
CA PRO A 143 -20.29 -16.51 -0.24
C PRO A 143 -18.82 -16.44 -0.67
N LEU A 144 -18.22 -17.52 -1.22
CA LEU A 144 -16.81 -17.63 -1.53
C LEU A 144 -16.33 -16.53 -2.50
N ARG A 145 -17.15 -16.28 -3.53
CA ARG A 145 -16.82 -15.27 -4.56
C ARG A 145 -16.59 -13.86 -4.02
N ASN A 146 -17.12 -13.55 -2.83
CA ASN A 146 -16.97 -12.20 -2.25
C ASN A 146 -15.51 -11.82 -2.00
N GLY A 147 -14.63 -12.83 -1.84
CA GLY A 147 -13.19 -12.62 -1.65
C GLY A 147 -12.40 -12.30 -2.93
N TRP A 148 -13.05 -12.07 -4.07
CA TRP A 148 -12.37 -11.86 -5.36
C TRP A 148 -11.33 -10.73 -5.36
N ALA A 149 -11.54 -9.72 -4.53
CA ALA A 149 -10.63 -8.58 -4.42
C ALA A 149 -9.46 -8.82 -3.46
N VAL A 150 -9.51 -9.85 -2.61
CA VAL A 150 -8.42 -10.15 -1.65
C VAL A 150 -7.06 -10.26 -2.33
N PRO A 151 -6.88 -11.01 -3.43
CA PRO A 151 -5.59 -11.15 -4.07
C PRO A 151 -5.23 -10.00 -5.03
N THR A 152 -6.00 -8.93 -5.09
CA THR A 152 -5.72 -7.80 -6.01
C THR A 152 -4.80 -6.75 -5.42
N ALA A 153 -4.69 -6.65 -4.09
CA ALA A 153 -3.90 -5.64 -3.42
C ALA A 153 -2.43 -6.06 -3.22
N THR A 154 -1.54 -5.06 -3.16
CA THR A 154 -0.11 -5.23 -2.89
C THR A 154 0.25 -4.50 -1.59
N ASP A 155 1.07 -5.10 -0.75
CA ASP A 155 1.67 -4.43 0.42
C ASP A 155 2.96 -3.71 -0.01
N ILE A 156 2.86 -2.39 -0.21
CA ILE A 156 4.00 -1.56 -0.65
C ILE A 156 5.15 -1.63 0.35
N ALA A 157 4.87 -1.51 1.64
CA ALA A 157 5.90 -1.46 2.67
C ALA A 157 6.71 -2.75 2.70
N PHE A 158 6.04 -3.90 2.59
CA PHE A 158 6.70 -5.19 2.54
C PHE A 158 7.43 -5.42 1.20
N ALA A 159 6.81 -5.13 0.07
CA ALA A 159 7.41 -5.29 -1.25
C ALA A 159 8.68 -4.44 -1.42
N MET A 160 8.64 -3.17 -0.99
CA MET A 160 9.79 -2.28 -0.99
C MET A 160 10.87 -2.71 0.02
N GLY A 161 10.46 -3.25 1.17
CA GLY A 161 11.36 -3.86 2.14
C GLY A 161 12.15 -5.02 1.54
N VAL A 162 11.48 -5.94 0.85
CA VAL A 162 12.12 -7.07 0.14
C VAL A 162 13.04 -6.57 -0.97
N LEU A 163 12.61 -5.58 -1.75
CA LEU A 163 13.44 -4.96 -2.78
C LEU A 163 14.70 -4.31 -2.18
N ALA A 164 14.57 -3.66 -1.01
CA ALA A 164 15.70 -3.05 -0.32
C ALA A 164 16.74 -4.06 0.17
N LEU A 165 16.31 -5.29 0.56
CA LEU A 165 17.22 -6.39 0.93
C LEU A 165 18.10 -6.88 -0.25
N LEU A 166 17.63 -6.71 -1.49
CA LEU A 166 18.43 -7.01 -2.69
C LEU A 166 19.60 -6.02 -2.89
N GLY A 167 19.53 -4.84 -2.23
CA GLY A 167 20.60 -3.86 -2.19
C GLY A 167 20.82 -3.12 -3.51
N ARG A 168 22.06 -2.61 -3.69
CA ARG A 168 22.48 -1.90 -4.89
C ARG A 168 22.81 -2.89 -6.01
N GLY A 169 22.42 -2.58 -7.27
CA GLY A 169 22.74 -3.42 -8.43
C GLY A 169 21.53 -3.75 -9.30
N LEU A 170 20.35 -3.30 -8.92
CA LEU A 170 19.13 -3.30 -9.75
C LEU A 170 18.90 -1.89 -10.32
N PRO A 171 18.28 -1.77 -11.52
CA PRO A 171 18.00 -0.49 -12.14
C PRO A 171 17.14 0.41 -11.23
N PRO A 172 17.46 1.71 -11.07
CA PRO A 172 16.61 2.64 -10.31
C PRO A 172 15.17 2.73 -10.85
N ALA A 173 15.02 2.54 -12.17
CA ALA A 173 13.73 2.52 -12.85
C ALA A 173 12.79 1.42 -12.33
N LEU A 174 13.32 0.27 -11.88
CA LEU A 174 12.53 -0.81 -11.27
C LEU A 174 11.86 -0.34 -9.98
N ARG A 175 12.58 0.38 -9.10
CA ARG A 175 12.02 0.91 -7.86
C ARG A 175 10.89 1.91 -8.13
N VAL A 176 11.12 2.83 -9.08
CA VAL A 176 10.10 3.81 -9.47
C VAL A 176 8.88 3.13 -10.08
N PHE A 177 9.10 2.12 -10.93
CA PHE A 177 8.03 1.34 -11.53
C PHE A 177 7.20 0.57 -10.49
N LEU A 178 7.87 -0.13 -9.55
CA LEU A 178 7.20 -0.89 -8.50
C LEU A 178 6.40 0.04 -7.57
N LEU A 179 6.97 1.19 -7.22
CA LEU A 179 6.27 2.19 -6.39
C LEU A 179 5.03 2.73 -7.11
N ALA A 180 5.16 3.13 -8.38
CA ALA A 180 4.03 3.61 -9.17
C ALA A 180 2.95 2.53 -9.35
N LEU A 181 3.36 1.28 -9.61
CA LEU A 181 2.45 0.13 -9.69
C LEU A 181 1.65 -0.03 -8.39
N ALA A 182 2.33 -0.03 -7.25
CA ALA A 182 1.71 -0.26 -5.96
C ALA A 182 0.78 0.90 -5.54
N ILE A 183 1.13 2.16 -5.82
CA ILE A 183 0.25 3.31 -5.59
C ILE A 183 -1.04 3.21 -6.42
N ILE A 184 -0.95 2.73 -7.66
CA ILE A 184 -2.14 2.51 -8.50
C ILE A 184 -2.95 1.33 -7.98
N ASP A 185 -2.31 0.25 -7.52
CA ASP A 185 -2.98 -0.89 -6.87
C ASP A 185 -3.76 -0.42 -5.63
N ASP A 186 -3.17 0.43 -4.79
CA ASP A 186 -3.85 0.99 -3.62
C ASP A 186 -5.03 1.88 -4.00
N LEU A 187 -4.88 2.71 -5.05
CA LEU A 187 -6.00 3.50 -5.57
C LEU A 187 -7.15 2.60 -6.04
N VAL A 188 -6.83 1.54 -6.78
CA VAL A 188 -7.82 0.57 -7.25
C VAL A 188 -8.45 -0.18 -6.07
N ALA A 189 -7.66 -0.59 -5.06
CA ALA A 189 -8.17 -1.24 -3.86
C ALA A 189 -9.15 -0.34 -3.10
N VAL A 190 -8.84 0.95 -2.93
CA VAL A 190 -9.75 1.93 -2.32
C VAL A 190 -11.06 2.06 -3.10
N LEU A 191 -10.99 2.12 -4.44
CA LEU A 191 -12.19 2.16 -5.29
C LEU A 191 -13.02 0.89 -5.17
N ILE A 192 -12.38 -0.28 -5.12
CA ILE A 192 -13.05 -1.56 -4.91
C ILE A 192 -13.76 -1.57 -3.55
N ILE A 193 -13.08 -1.15 -2.48
CA ILE A 193 -13.67 -1.07 -1.13
C ILE A 193 -14.88 -0.14 -1.14
N ALA A 194 -14.76 1.03 -1.74
CA ALA A 194 -15.85 2.00 -1.79
C ALA A 194 -17.07 1.51 -2.57
N LEU A 195 -16.87 0.77 -3.68
CA LEU A 195 -17.94 0.37 -4.58
C LEU A 195 -18.56 -0.99 -4.25
N PHE A 196 -17.78 -1.94 -3.73
CA PHE A 196 -18.20 -3.34 -3.57
C PHE A 196 -18.33 -3.78 -2.11
N TYR A 197 -17.62 -3.15 -1.18
CA TYR A 197 -17.61 -3.53 0.23
C TYR A 197 -18.24 -2.50 1.16
N SER A 198 -18.85 -1.45 0.63
CA SER A 198 -19.66 -0.52 1.41
C SER A 198 -21.09 -1.03 1.52
N GLY A 199 -21.65 -1.02 2.72
CA GLY A 199 -23.04 -1.39 2.98
C GLY A 199 -24.06 -0.37 2.41
N GLY A 200 -25.37 -0.62 2.61
CA GLY A 200 -26.42 0.28 2.16
C GLY A 200 -26.25 1.70 2.70
N LEU A 201 -26.06 2.67 1.80
CA LEU A 201 -25.76 4.07 2.14
C LEU A 201 -26.97 4.76 2.83
N GLN A 202 -26.76 5.20 4.07
CA GLN A 202 -27.71 6.08 4.76
C GLN A 202 -27.45 7.55 4.38
N TRP A 203 -28.23 8.06 3.44
CA TRP A 203 -28.04 9.38 2.85
C TRP A 203 -28.11 10.54 3.88
N SER A 204 -28.89 10.39 4.96
CA SER A 204 -28.98 11.40 6.03
C SER A 204 -27.65 11.61 6.74
N GLN A 205 -26.86 10.57 6.92
CA GLN A 205 -25.57 10.64 7.61
C GLN A 205 -24.45 11.20 6.71
N LEU A 206 -24.69 11.24 5.40
CA LEU A 206 -23.77 11.89 4.46
C LEU A 206 -23.63 13.39 4.75
N LEU A 207 -24.66 14.02 5.36
CA LEU A 207 -24.58 15.41 5.79
C LEU A 207 -23.54 15.64 6.88
N VAL A 208 -23.36 14.68 7.80
CA VAL A 208 -22.32 14.74 8.82
C VAL A 208 -20.93 14.64 8.20
N ALA A 209 -20.76 13.70 7.27
CA ALA A 209 -19.51 13.57 6.52
C ALA A 209 -19.21 14.85 5.70
N ALA A 210 -20.22 15.40 5.03
CA ALA A 210 -20.10 16.65 4.28
C ALA A 210 -19.74 17.84 5.19
N ALA A 211 -20.31 17.92 6.39
CA ALA A 211 -19.96 18.95 7.38
C ALA A 211 -18.50 18.84 7.82
N GLY A 212 -17.99 17.61 8.06
CA GLY A 212 -16.58 17.36 8.34
C GLY A 212 -15.67 17.84 7.20
N LEU A 213 -16.02 17.47 5.97
CA LEU A 213 -15.28 17.88 4.77
C LEU A 213 -15.32 19.40 4.55
N ALA A 214 -16.48 20.03 4.76
CA ALA A 214 -16.61 21.48 4.70
C ALA A 214 -15.75 22.18 5.75
N GLY A 215 -15.65 21.61 6.97
CA GLY A 215 -14.73 22.07 8.01
C GLY A 215 -13.27 22.01 7.57
N VAL A 216 -12.85 20.94 6.87
CA VAL A 216 -11.51 20.84 6.29
C VAL A 216 -11.26 21.96 5.28
N PHE A 217 -12.17 22.17 4.32
CA PHE A 217 -12.02 23.23 3.32
C PHE A 217 -12.07 24.64 3.94
N LEU A 218 -12.89 24.84 4.97
CA LEU A 218 -12.91 26.10 5.71
C LEU A 218 -11.56 26.40 6.37
N LEU A 219 -10.95 25.42 7.05
CA LEU A 219 -9.61 25.59 7.64
C LEU A 219 -8.53 25.85 6.59
N GLN A 220 -8.64 25.20 5.43
CA GLN A 220 -7.74 25.45 4.31
C GLN A 220 -7.89 26.86 3.75
N SER A 221 -9.13 27.35 3.58
CA SER A 221 -9.42 28.70 3.09
C SER A 221 -8.97 29.80 4.07
N LEU A 222 -9.01 29.52 5.38
CA LEU A 222 -8.50 30.38 6.44
C LEU A 222 -6.95 30.33 6.56
N GLY A 223 -6.29 29.50 5.74
CA GLY A 223 -4.83 29.36 5.75
C GLY A 223 -4.27 28.68 7.00
N VAL A 224 -5.06 27.85 7.70
CA VAL A 224 -4.60 27.10 8.88
C VAL A 224 -3.60 26.04 8.45
N ARG A 225 -2.37 26.09 9.00
CA ARG A 225 -1.24 25.23 8.59
C ARG A 225 -0.94 24.09 9.55
N ARG A 226 -1.50 24.14 10.75
CA ARG A 226 -1.23 23.15 11.80
C ARG A 226 -2.02 21.88 11.52
N ALA A 227 -1.33 20.77 11.27
CA ALA A 227 -1.97 19.48 10.96
C ALA A 227 -2.97 19.04 12.05
N TRP A 228 -2.67 19.29 13.33
CA TRP A 228 -3.56 18.93 14.42
C TRP A 228 -4.94 19.65 14.38
N ALA A 229 -5.03 20.84 13.75
CA ALA A 229 -6.31 21.54 13.60
C ALA A 229 -7.31 20.78 12.71
N TYR A 230 -6.80 19.94 11.82
CA TYR A 230 -7.61 19.10 10.91
C TYR A 230 -8.09 17.80 11.54
N VAL A 231 -7.60 17.45 12.75
CA VAL A 231 -8.01 16.23 13.45
C VAL A 231 -9.50 16.25 13.78
N LEU A 232 -10.02 17.39 14.28
CA LEU A 232 -11.44 17.50 14.64
C LEU A 232 -12.37 17.36 13.42
N PRO A 233 -12.24 18.18 12.35
CA PRO A 233 -13.08 18.00 11.16
C PRO A 233 -12.84 16.66 10.46
N GLY A 234 -11.62 16.11 10.52
CA GLY A 234 -11.32 14.76 10.07
C GLY A 234 -12.05 13.68 10.85
N ALA A 235 -12.14 13.80 12.17
CA ALA A 235 -12.90 12.89 13.02
C ALA A 235 -14.42 12.99 12.74
N VAL A 236 -14.93 14.18 12.47
CA VAL A 236 -16.35 14.37 12.08
C VAL A 236 -16.61 13.70 10.71
N LEU A 237 -15.69 13.85 9.75
CA LEU A 237 -15.79 13.18 8.45
C LEU A 237 -15.77 11.66 8.63
N TRP A 238 -14.82 11.12 9.42
CA TRP A 238 -14.70 9.70 9.72
C TRP A 238 -15.96 9.15 10.38
N TRP A 239 -16.49 9.85 11.39
CA TRP A 239 -17.73 9.50 12.06
C TRP A 239 -18.92 9.49 11.10
N GLY A 240 -19.03 10.52 10.27
CA GLY A 240 -20.11 10.62 9.28
C GLY A 240 -20.05 9.48 8.27
N ILE A 241 -18.87 9.14 7.72
CA ILE A 241 -18.69 8.02 6.79
C ILE A 241 -19.05 6.70 7.48
N TRP A 242 -18.56 6.46 8.70
CA TRP A 242 -18.91 5.26 9.45
C TRP A 242 -20.42 5.09 9.63
N GLN A 243 -21.14 6.16 9.95
CA GLN A 243 -22.58 6.12 10.10
C GLN A 243 -23.36 5.92 8.79
N THR A 244 -22.77 6.24 7.64
CA THR A 244 -23.41 5.96 6.32
C THR A 244 -23.46 4.47 5.99
N GLY A 245 -22.72 3.61 6.69
CA GLY A 245 -22.51 2.20 6.34
C GLY A 245 -21.35 1.98 5.37
N ALA A 246 -20.65 3.05 4.96
CA ALA A 246 -19.40 2.94 4.22
C ALA A 246 -18.23 2.72 5.18
N HIS A 247 -17.13 2.11 4.65
CA HIS A 247 -15.95 1.89 5.48
C HIS A 247 -15.31 3.19 5.93
N PRO A 248 -15.09 3.38 7.25
CA PRO A 248 -14.58 4.62 7.81
C PRO A 248 -13.16 4.97 7.33
N THR A 249 -12.38 3.99 6.89
CA THR A 249 -11.05 4.17 6.30
C THR A 249 -11.06 5.06 5.05
N LEU A 250 -12.18 5.14 4.33
CA LEU A 250 -12.36 6.04 3.19
C LEU A 250 -12.21 7.52 3.59
N ALA A 251 -12.51 7.87 4.85
CA ALA A 251 -12.27 9.23 5.36
C ALA A 251 -10.80 9.62 5.27
N GLY A 252 -9.90 8.68 5.61
CA GLY A 252 -8.46 8.88 5.47
C GLY A 252 -8.06 9.20 4.04
N VAL A 253 -8.54 8.40 3.07
CA VAL A 253 -8.25 8.62 1.64
C VAL A 253 -8.75 9.99 1.19
N VAL A 254 -10.01 10.34 1.50
CA VAL A 254 -10.59 11.63 1.12
C VAL A 254 -9.77 12.79 1.69
N LEU A 255 -9.40 12.74 2.97
CA LEU A 255 -8.54 13.75 3.60
C LEU A 255 -7.17 13.85 2.92
N GLY A 256 -6.57 12.72 2.60
CA GLY A 256 -5.30 12.67 1.87
C GLY A 256 -5.38 13.33 0.50
N LEU A 257 -6.42 13.00 -0.28
CA LEU A 257 -6.65 13.54 -1.61
C LEU A 257 -6.95 15.05 -1.63
N VAL A 258 -7.59 15.59 -0.59
CA VAL A 258 -7.85 17.03 -0.50
C VAL A 258 -6.70 17.83 0.13
N THR A 259 -5.63 17.17 0.59
CA THR A 259 -4.46 17.85 1.16
C THR A 259 -3.75 18.69 0.10
N PRO A 260 -3.45 19.99 0.38
CA PRO A 260 -2.83 20.88 -0.60
C PRO A 260 -1.43 20.45 -1.03
N VAL A 261 -1.18 20.49 -2.35
CA VAL A 261 0.11 20.12 -2.98
C VAL A 261 1.01 21.31 -3.30
N HIS A 262 0.51 22.53 -3.15
CA HIS A 262 1.29 23.74 -3.40
C HIS A 262 1.75 24.37 -2.10
N ALA A 263 3.06 24.66 -2.00
CA ALA A 263 3.58 25.51 -0.95
C ALA A 263 3.08 26.94 -1.16
N LEU A 264 2.64 27.60 -0.09
CA LEU A 264 2.23 29.01 -0.17
C LEU A 264 3.47 29.88 -0.40
N ALA A 265 3.44 30.67 -1.47
CA ALA A 265 4.57 31.49 -1.92
C ALA A 265 5.20 32.31 -0.78
N GLY A 266 6.50 32.18 -0.61
CA GLY A 266 7.33 33.01 0.27
C GLY A 266 7.43 32.60 1.74
N ARG A 267 6.84 31.50 2.21
CA ARG A 267 6.85 31.12 3.64
C ARG A 267 7.07 29.64 3.96
N GLU A 268 7.04 28.74 2.98
CA GLU A 268 7.23 27.29 3.20
C GLU A 268 8.21 26.71 2.18
N SER A 269 9.12 25.85 2.65
CA SER A 269 10.11 25.15 1.83
C SER A 269 9.55 23.86 1.20
N ALA A 270 8.44 23.31 1.73
CA ALA A 270 7.79 22.09 1.26
C ALA A 270 6.27 22.25 1.24
N ALA A 271 5.61 21.53 0.33
CA ALA A 271 4.16 21.47 0.25
C ALA A 271 3.55 20.83 1.53
N PRO A 272 2.34 21.23 1.96
CA PRO A 272 1.68 20.62 3.12
C PRO A 272 1.57 19.10 3.03
N VAL A 273 1.28 18.56 1.84
CA VAL A 273 1.20 17.12 1.59
C VAL A 273 2.51 16.41 1.89
N GLU A 274 3.65 16.97 1.46
CA GLU A 274 4.97 16.37 1.69
C GLU A 274 5.37 16.41 3.16
N ARG A 275 5.10 17.52 3.84
CA ARG A 275 5.42 17.69 5.26
C ARG A 275 4.62 16.73 6.13
N VAL A 276 3.28 16.72 5.98
CA VAL A 276 2.41 15.88 6.81
C VAL A 276 2.67 14.39 6.52
N GLN A 277 2.91 14.03 5.25
CA GLN A 277 3.29 12.66 4.89
C GLN A 277 4.61 12.25 5.55
N ALA A 278 5.64 13.13 5.53
CA ALA A 278 6.92 12.86 6.15
C ALA A 278 6.82 12.70 7.68
N ASP A 279 5.96 13.50 8.33
CA ASP A 279 5.74 13.44 9.78
C ASP A 279 4.96 12.16 10.18
N LEU A 280 3.99 11.72 9.38
CA LEU A 280 3.16 10.55 9.67
C LEU A 280 3.79 9.22 9.26
N HIS A 281 4.65 9.21 8.23
CA HIS A 281 5.22 7.99 7.68
C HIS A 281 5.92 7.11 8.73
N PRO A 282 6.75 7.62 9.67
CA PRO A 282 7.36 6.78 10.70
C PRO A 282 6.31 6.13 11.61
N TRP A 283 5.25 6.86 11.98
CA TRP A 283 4.18 6.34 12.82
C TRP A 283 3.39 5.23 12.11
N VAL A 284 3.16 5.39 10.82
CA VAL A 284 2.50 4.37 10.00
C VAL A 284 3.41 3.14 9.85
N ALA A 285 4.67 3.32 9.46
CA ALA A 285 5.57 2.21 9.18
C ALA A 285 5.96 1.40 10.43
N PHE A 286 6.17 2.07 11.59
CA PHE A 286 6.65 1.43 12.82
C PHE A 286 5.57 1.25 13.89
N GLY A 287 4.39 1.83 13.73
CA GLY A 287 3.28 1.75 14.67
C GLY A 287 2.04 1.12 14.07
N VAL A 288 1.37 1.83 13.14
CA VAL A 288 0.06 1.43 12.61
C VAL A 288 0.13 0.07 11.90
N MET A 289 1.05 -0.10 10.96
CA MET A 289 1.18 -1.32 10.17
C MET A 289 1.59 -2.55 11.01
N PRO A 290 2.60 -2.47 11.90
CA PRO A 290 2.92 -3.57 12.79
C PRO A 290 1.80 -3.92 13.76
N LEU A 291 1.07 -2.93 14.29
CA LEU A 291 -0.05 -3.18 15.18
C LEU A 291 -1.23 -3.84 14.44
N PHE A 292 -1.49 -3.39 13.20
CA PHE A 292 -2.46 -4.04 12.32
C PHE A 292 -2.07 -5.51 12.03
N ALA A 293 -0.80 -5.77 11.72
CA ALA A 293 -0.31 -7.13 11.50
C ALA A 293 -0.43 -7.99 12.77
N LEU A 294 -0.09 -7.42 13.94
CA LEU A 294 -0.23 -8.10 15.21
C LEU A 294 -1.70 -8.47 15.53
N ALA A 295 -2.64 -7.60 15.16
CA ALA A 295 -4.07 -7.83 15.38
C ALA A 295 -4.69 -8.84 14.39
N ASN A 296 -4.15 -8.94 13.18
CA ASN A 296 -4.82 -9.63 12.09
C ASN A 296 -4.11 -10.87 11.55
N ALA A 297 -2.79 -11.03 11.76
CA ALA A 297 -2.03 -12.17 11.27
C ALA A 297 -2.09 -13.39 12.20
N GLY A 298 -2.66 -13.27 13.39
CA GLY A 298 -2.83 -14.37 14.33
C GLY A 298 -3.95 -15.32 13.90
N VAL A 299 -3.63 -16.24 13.00
CA VAL A 299 -4.57 -17.23 12.46
C VAL A 299 -4.31 -18.58 13.16
N PRO A 300 -5.35 -19.26 13.71
CA PRO A 300 -5.19 -20.59 14.28
C PRO A 300 -4.85 -21.60 13.19
N LEU A 301 -3.71 -22.29 13.36
CA LEU A 301 -3.27 -23.34 12.44
C LEU A 301 -3.91 -24.69 12.78
N GLN A 302 -4.37 -24.87 14.03
CA GLN A 302 -5.08 -26.06 14.46
C GLN A 302 -6.51 -26.02 13.91
N GLY A 303 -6.78 -26.90 12.95
CA GLY A 303 -8.06 -26.97 12.22
C GLY A 303 -7.99 -26.69 10.73
N ALA A 304 -6.94 -26.08 10.24
CA ALA A 304 -6.76 -25.81 8.81
C ALA A 304 -6.42 -27.07 7.97
N GLY A 305 -6.21 -28.25 8.61
CA GLY A 305 -5.84 -29.46 7.89
C GLY A 305 -6.18 -30.78 8.56
N THR A 306 -6.76 -30.78 9.79
CA THR A 306 -6.90 -32.01 10.58
C THR A 306 -8.33 -32.56 10.69
N ALA A 307 -9.35 -31.82 10.33
CA ALA A 307 -10.70 -32.37 10.18
C ALA A 307 -10.94 -32.59 8.68
N GLY A 308 -11.02 -33.82 8.23
CA GLY A 308 -11.37 -34.24 6.87
C GLY A 308 -12.76 -33.77 6.40
N ILE A 309 -13.23 -32.65 6.87
CA ILE A 309 -14.44 -31.96 6.49
C ILE A 309 -13.95 -30.59 6.04
N ASP A 310 -13.88 -30.41 4.71
CA ASP A 310 -13.77 -29.09 4.09
C ASP A 310 -15.02 -28.30 4.51
N VAL A 311 -14.87 -27.48 5.57
CA VAL A 311 -15.96 -26.63 6.03
C VAL A 311 -16.25 -25.66 4.90
N ALA A 312 -17.17 -26.08 4.03
CA ALA A 312 -17.81 -25.24 3.00
C ALA A 312 -16.84 -24.35 2.20
N GLY A 313 -15.79 -24.93 1.59
CA GLY A 313 -14.95 -24.22 0.63
C GLY A 313 -13.77 -23.43 1.20
N THR A 314 -13.39 -23.64 2.45
CA THR A 314 -12.24 -22.96 3.07
C THR A 314 -10.93 -23.25 2.33
N SER A 315 -10.71 -24.49 1.88
CA SER A 315 -9.54 -24.86 1.08
C SER A 315 -9.54 -24.16 -0.28
N ALA A 316 -10.68 -24.02 -0.92
CA ALA A 316 -10.81 -23.33 -2.20
C ALA A 316 -10.48 -21.83 -2.06
N VAL A 317 -10.92 -21.16 -0.98
CA VAL A 317 -10.58 -19.77 -0.68
C VAL A 317 -9.08 -19.63 -0.41
N MET A 318 -8.50 -20.48 0.45
CA MET A 318 -7.08 -20.43 0.78
C MET A 318 -6.19 -20.59 -0.46
N TRP A 319 -6.41 -21.66 -1.25
CA TRP A 319 -5.62 -21.89 -2.46
C TRP A 319 -5.94 -20.92 -3.58
N GLY A 320 -7.20 -20.47 -3.70
CA GLY A 320 -7.61 -19.42 -4.64
C GLY A 320 -6.86 -18.13 -4.41
N VAL A 321 -6.75 -17.67 -3.14
CA VAL A 321 -5.95 -16.49 -2.78
C VAL A 321 -4.46 -16.73 -3.02
N ALA A 322 -3.94 -17.88 -2.58
CA ALA A 322 -2.51 -18.18 -2.68
C ALA A 322 -2.05 -18.22 -4.15
N LEU A 323 -2.75 -18.94 -5.01
CA LEU A 323 -2.41 -19.05 -6.44
C LEU A 323 -2.63 -17.73 -7.18
N ALA A 324 -3.68 -16.99 -6.84
CA ALA A 324 -3.96 -15.70 -7.44
C ALA A 324 -2.84 -14.68 -7.16
N LEU A 325 -2.31 -14.62 -5.93
CA LEU A 325 -1.19 -13.74 -5.57
C LEU A 325 0.14 -14.22 -6.18
N VAL A 326 0.49 -15.52 -6.03
CA VAL A 326 1.80 -16.04 -6.44
C VAL A 326 1.95 -16.14 -7.95
N LEU A 327 0.88 -16.52 -8.66
CA LEU A 327 0.89 -16.71 -10.11
C LEU A 327 0.13 -15.60 -10.84
N GLY A 328 -1.06 -15.26 -10.36
CA GLY A 328 -1.94 -14.29 -11.03
C GLY A 328 -1.34 -12.90 -11.10
N LYS A 329 -0.77 -12.41 -10.00
CA LYS A 329 -0.17 -11.08 -9.93
C LYS A 329 1.02 -10.93 -10.90
N PRO A 330 2.07 -11.79 -10.86
CA PRO A 330 3.18 -11.71 -11.79
C PRO A 330 2.76 -11.90 -13.25
N LEU A 331 1.89 -12.86 -13.53
CA LEU A 331 1.40 -13.11 -14.89
C LEU A 331 0.59 -11.93 -15.41
N GLY A 332 -0.29 -11.37 -14.58
CA GLY A 332 -1.10 -10.20 -14.94
C GLY A 332 -0.25 -8.98 -15.25
N VAL A 333 0.71 -8.66 -14.37
CA VAL A 333 1.66 -7.56 -14.58
C VAL A 333 2.48 -7.75 -15.85
N LEU A 334 3.08 -8.94 -16.05
CA LEU A 334 3.90 -9.22 -17.24
C LEU A 334 3.09 -9.18 -18.53
N LEU A 335 1.94 -9.85 -18.55
CA LEU A 335 1.12 -9.95 -19.75
C LEU A 335 0.58 -8.59 -20.18
N SER A 336 0.10 -7.79 -19.23
CA SER A 336 -0.39 -6.44 -19.53
C SER A 336 0.72 -5.50 -19.97
N CYS A 337 1.91 -5.53 -19.34
CA CYS A 337 3.08 -4.80 -19.80
C CYS A 337 3.51 -5.23 -21.20
N TRP A 338 3.57 -6.55 -21.45
CA TRP A 338 3.93 -7.09 -22.75
C TRP A 338 2.94 -6.64 -23.84
N LEU A 339 1.64 -6.72 -23.55
CA LEU A 339 0.59 -6.29 -24.47
C LEU A 339 0.68 -4.79 -24.78
N ALA A 340 0.86 -3.94 -23.74
CA ALA A 340 1.00 -2.51 -23.91
C ALA A 340 2.23 -2.12 -24.77
N VAL A 341 3.37 -2.77 -24.54
CA VAL A 341 4.57 -2.56 -25.36
C VAL A 341 4.38 -3.10 -26.77
N ARG A 342 3.76 -4.28 -26.93
CA ARG A 342 3.49 -4.89 -28.25
C ARG A 342 2.57 -4.05 -29.10
N LEU A 343 1.56 -3.43 -28.48
CA LEU A 343 0.63 -2.49 -29.13
C LEU A 343 1.25 -1.09 -29.33
N ARG A 344 2.52 -0.89 -28.98
CA ARG A 344 3.25 0.38 -29.11
C ARG A 344 2.59 1.53 -28.33
N MET A 345 1.84 1.23 -27.28
CA MET A 345 1.23 2.23 -26.40
C MET A 345 2.26 2.90 -25.50
N CYS A 346 3.25 2.15 -25.06
CA CYS A 346 4.35 2.59 -24.20
C CYS A 346 5.60 1.74 -24.43
N ALA A 347 6.71 2.12 -23.77
CA ALA A 347 7.96 1.36 -23.77
C ALA A 347 8.39 1.07 -22.32
N LEU A 348 9.23 0.04 -22.13
CA LEU A 348 9.89 -0.18 -20.85
C LEU A 348 10.79 1.02 -20.51
N PRO A 349 10.85 1.42 -19.23
CA PRO A 349 11.75 2.47 -18.78
C PRO A 349 13.22 2.16 -19.14
N PRO A 350 14.03 3.18 -19.42
CA PRO A 350 15.45 2.98 -19.74
C PRO A 350 16.18 2.18 -18.64
N GLY A 351 16.93 1.17 -19.06
CA GLY A 351 17.67 0.28 -18.16
C GLY A 351 16.84 -0.84 -17.52
N MET A 352 15.54 -0.89 -17.77
CA MET A 352 14.64 -1.94 -17.27
C MET A 352 14.38 -2.99 -18.35
N GLY A 353 14.56 -4.26 -18.01
CA GLY A 353 14.28 -5.39 -18.89
C GLY A 353 13.03 -6.17 -18.46
N TRP A 354 12.63 -7.17 -19.24
CA TRP A 354 11.52 -8.07 -18.90
C TRP A 354 11.73 -8.87 -17.61
N GLY A 355 12.99 -9.18 -17.28
CA GLY A 355 13.34 -9.81 -16.00
C GLY A 355 13.04 -8.91 -14.81
N ASP A 356 13.25 -7.59 -14.97
CA ASP A 356 12.94 -6.60 -13.92
C ASP A 356 11.43 -6.41 -13.78
N ALA A 357 10.67 -6.48 -14.90
CA ALA A 357 9.21 -6.47 -14.88
C ALA A 357 8.64 -7.72 -14.18
N LEU A 358 9.26 -8.90 -14.39
CA LEU A 358 8.90 -10.12 -13.64
C LEU A 358 9.18 -9.94 -12.15
N LEU A 359 10.32 -9.37 -11.77
CA LEU A 359 10.64 -9.09 -10.37
C LEU A 359 9.60 -8.17 -9.74
N ALA A 360 9.20 -7.09 -10.44
CA ALA A 360 8.15 -6.21 -9.97
C ALA A 360 6.82 -6.95 -9.76
N GLY A 361 6.44 -7.82 -10.69
CA GLY A 361 5.25 -8.67 -10.59
C GLY A 361 5.30 -9.65 -9.41
N LEU A 362 6.47 -10.30 -9.17
CA LEU A 362 6.66 -11.19 -8.02
C LEU A 362 6.54 -10.43 -6.69
N LEU A 363 7.17 -9.24 -6.60
CA LEU A 363 7.08 -8.41 -5.41
C LEU A 363 5.66 -7.83 -5.20
N ALA A 364 4.96 -7.49 -6.29
CA ALA A 364 3.56 -7.09 -6.23
C ALA A 364 2.65 -8.23 -5.74
N GLY A 365 3.04 -9.50 -5.89
CA GLY A 365 2.36 -10.66 -5.29
C GLY A 365 2.41 -10.72 -3.76
N ILE A 366 3.17 -9.85 -3.09
CA ILE A 366 3.17 -9.69 -1.64
C ILE A 366 1.95 -8.85 -1.26
N GLY A 367 0.82 -9.51 -0.97
CA GLY A 367 -0.42 -8.81 -0.62
C GLY A 367 -0.55 -8.46 0.87
N PHE A 368 0.06 -9.24 1.71
CA PHE A 368 0.12 -9.25 3.18
C PHE A 368 -0.94 -8.37 3.88
N THR A 369 -0.59 -7.21 4.46
CA THR A 369 -1.51 -6.40 5.27
C THR A 369 -2.70 -5.88 4.47
N MET A 370 -2.50 -5.46 3.22
CA MET A 370 -3.57 -4.95 2.36
C MET A 370 -4.54 -6.04 1.94
N ALA A 371 -4.04 -7.22 1.56
CA ALA A 371 -4.89 -8.36 1.23
C ALA A 371 -5.63 -8.88 2.47
N ILE A 372 -5.00 -8.93 3.65
CA ILE A 372 -5.67 -9.27 4.92
C ILE A 372 -6.76 -8.25 5.23
N PHE A 373 -6.51 -6.95 5.06
CA PHE A 373 -7.50 -5.91 5.26
C PHE A 373 -8.72 -6.11 4.34
N ILE A 374 -8.52 -6.36 3.05
CA ILE A 374 -9.63 -6.65 2.14
C ILE A 374 -10.35 -7.95 2.53
N ALA A 375 -9.63 -8.97 3.03
CA ALA A 375 -10.26 -10.20 3.51
C ALA A 375 -11.21 -9.96 4.69
N THR A 376 -10.85 -9.06 5.63
CA THR A 376 -11.74 -8.69 6.75
C THR A 376 -13.02 -7.98 6.29
N LEU A 377 -13.00 -7.34 5.11
CA LEU A 377 -14.17 -6.69 4.52
C LEU A 377 -15.00 -7.65 3.67
N ALA A 378 -14.37 -8.70 3.13
CA ALA A 378 -14.98 -9.61 2.17
C ALA A 378 -15.74 -10.77 2.83
N PHE A 379 -15.36 -11.17 4.04
CA PHE A 379 -15.88 -12.35 4.69
C PHE A 379 -16.38 -12.06 6.11
N ASP A 380 -17.68 -12.28 6.33
CA ASP A 380 -18.30 -12.26 7.65
C ASP A 380 -18.05 -13.58 8.43
N SER A 381 -17.79 -14.69 7.72
CA SER A 381 -17.51 -15.99 8.32
C SER A 381 -16.04 -16.07 8.76
N GLU A 382 -15.79 -16.29 10.06
CA GLU A 382 -14.43 -16.46 10.58
C GLU A 382 -13.66 -17.59 9.89
N ALA A 383 -14.32 -18.69 9.52
CA ALA A 383 -13.68 -19.81 8.85
C ALA A 383 -13.14 -19.40 7.48
N LEU A 384 -13.94 -18.66 6.66
CA LEU A 384 -13.52 -18.16 5.36
C LEU A 384 -12.47 -17.05 5.49
N LEU A 385 -12.62 -16.17 6.48
CA LEU A 385 -11.65 -15.12 6.79
C LEU A 385 -10.29 -15.72 7.16
N ASN A 386 -10.27 -16.72 8.06
CA ASN A 386 -9.03 -17.37 8.47
C ASN A 386 -8.38 -18.14 7.31
N ALA A 387 -9.17 -18.79 6.45
CA ALA A 387 -8.69 -19.43 5.23
C ALA A 387 -8.06 -18.42 4.26
N ALA A 388 -8.71 -17.27 4.05
CA ALA A 388 -8.17 -16.20 3.23
C ALA A 388 -6.87 -15.63 3.82
N LYS A 389 -6.82 -15.34 5.13
CA LYS A 389 -5.63 -14.86 5.83
C LYS A 389 -4.46 -15.84 5.68
N LEU A 390 -4.70 -17.16 5.86
CA LEU A 390 -3.66 -18.18 5.63
C LEU A 390 -3.18 -18.17 4.18
N GLY A 391 -4.09 -18.12 3.21
CA GLY A 391 -3.74 -18.00 1.79
C GLY A 391 -2.85 -16.79 1.50
N VAL A 392 -3.18 -15.63 2.09
CA VAL A 392 -2.39 -14.39 1.97
C VAL A 392 -1.00 -14.55 2.60
N LEU A 393 -0.90 -15.11 3.81
CA LEU A 393 0.38 -15.30 4.51
C LEU A 393 1.30 -16.23 3.73
N MET A 394 0.78 -17.38 3.26
CA MET A 394 1.52 -18.35 2.44
C MET A 394 1.97 -17.71 1.12
N ALA A 395 1.07 -17.00 0.44
CA ALA A 395 1.38 -16.32 -0.81
C ALA A 395 2.46 -15.26 -0.64
N SER A 396 2.33 -14.40 0.38
CA SER A 396 3.28 -13.31 0.63
C SER A 396 4.67 -13.84 0.97
N ALA A 397 4.76 -14.89 1.79
CA ALA A 397 6.04 -15.55 2.07
C ALA A 397 6.65 -16.16 0.80
N THR A 398 5.84 -16.87 0.00
CA THR A 398 6.29 -17.48 -1.26
C THR A 398 6.74 -16.42 -2.26
N ALA A 399 5.95 -15.35 -2.46
CA ALA A 399 6.27 -14.24 -3.35
C ALA A 399 7.55 -13.52 -2.93
N ALA A 400 7.76 -13.30 -1.62
CA ALA A 400 8.98 -12.71 -1.10
C ALA A 400 10.22 -13.60 -1.38
N VAL A 401 10.12 -14.90 -1.15
CA VAL A 401 11.21 -15.85 -1.43
C VAL A 401 11.52 -15.91 -2.93
N LEU A 402 10.49 -16.02 -3.78
CA LEU A 402 10.67 -16.03 -5.24
C LEU A 402 11.23 -14.70 -5.74
N GLY A 403 10.76 -13.57 -5.21
CA GLY A 403 11.25 -12.24 -5.51
C GLY A 403 12.73 -12.07 -5.13
N LEU A 404 13.13 -12.51 -3.92
CA LEU A 404 14.53 -12.51 -3.50
C LEU A 404 15.40 -13.39 -4.37
N ALA A 405 14.97 -14.62 -4.63
CA ALA A 405 15.74 -15.57 -5.46
C ALA A 405 15.95 -15.01 -6.89
N TRP A 406 14.87 -14.54 -7.52
CA TRP A 406 14.95 -13.96 -8.87
C TRP A 406 15.75 -12.65 -8.89
N GLY A 407 15.55 -11.77 -7.90
CA GLY A 407 16.30 -10.53 -7.75
C GLY A 407 17.81 -10.75 -7.60
N LEU A 408 18.24 -11.79 -6.87
CA LEU A 408 19.66 -12.18 -6.78
C LEU A 408 20.23 -12.64 -8.13
N VAL A 409 19.43 -13.38 -8.91
CA VAL A 409 19.85 -13.80 -10.28
C VAL A 409 19.99 -12.56 -11.18
N LEU A 410 19.02 -11.64 -11.16
CA LEU A 410 19.07 -10.41 -11.95
C LEU A 410 20.27 -9.53 -11.57
N ARG A 411 20.51 -9.36 -10.27
CA ARG A 411 21.67 -8.58 -9.79
C ARG A 411 22.99 -9.12 -10.34
N ARG A 412 23.16 -10.45 -10.35
CA ARG A 412 24.35 -11.08 -10.95
C ARG A 412 24.45 -10.83 -12.45
N ARG A 413 23.32 -10.87 -13.19
CA ARG A 413 23.28 -10.59 -14.63
C ARG A 413 23.62 -9.13 -14.94
N HIS A 414 23.07 -8.18 -14.19
CA HIS A 414 23.39 -6.75 -14.36
C HIS A 414 24.87 -6.46 -14.05
N ALA A 415 25.42 -7.06 -13.00
CA ALA A 415 26.86 -6.93 -12.68
C ALA A 415 27.74 -7.48 -13.80
N ALA A 416 27.42 -8.65 -14.35
CA ALA A 416 28.17 -9.24 -15.47
C ALA A 416 28.08 -8.38 -16.75
N ALA A 417 26.92 -7.79 -17.04
CA ALA A 417 26.75 -6.89 -18.19
C ALA A 417 27.56 -5.60 -18.05
N ALA A 418 27.69 -5.06 -16.85
CA ALA A 418 28.48 -3.85 -16.57
C ALA A 418 29.98 -4.07 -16.74
N THR A 419 30.49 -5.31 -16.54
CA THR A 419 31.92 -5.63 -16.72
C THR A 419 32.32 -5.88 -18.18
N VAL A 420 31.34 -6.05 -19.08
CA VAL A 420 31.58 -6.35 -20.52
C VAL A 420 31.56 -5.10 -21.40
N GLN A 421 31.11 -3.95 -20.89
CA GLN A 421 31.21 -2.67 -21.61
C GLN A 421 32.55 -2.02 -21.30
N PRO A 422 33.57 -2.06 -22.22
CA PRO A 422 34.79 -1.27 -22.07
C PRO A 422 34.44 0.21 -22.24
N ALA A 423 35.15 1.04 -21.48
CA ALA A 423 35.03 2.50 -21.44
C ALA A 423 35.27 3.17 -22.80
#